data_1c0e501c6e777bce108c79a40b02da60
#
_entry.id   1c0e501c6e777bce108c79a40b02da60
#
_cell.length_a   1.000
_cell.length_b   1.000
_cell.length_c   1.000
_cell.angle_alpha   90.00
_cell.angle_beta   90.00
_cell.angle_gamma   90.00
#
_symmetry.space_group_name_H-M   'P 1'
#
loop_
_entity.id
_entity.type
_entity.pdbx_description
1 polymer ?
#
loop_
_entity_poly.entity_id
_entity_poly.type
_entity_poly.pdbx_seq_one_letter_code
_entity_poly.pdbx_strand_id
1 'polypeptide(L)'
;MTKDQYLRMCEQTGEEINWDKCPPEIEDFPESILTAMSIYNYLGDRMYPDIGYVGKDFTNLSLLYKNYYVVEHQKDWIFELLLFLDERAIKESQKRMQREIDKIKRK
;
A
#
# COMPACT_ATOMS: atom_id res chain seq x y z
N MET A 1 -11.19 -0.79 -11.64
CA MET A 1 -11.47 -2.06 -12.38
C MET A 1 -10.55 -3.16 -11.84
N THR A 2 -11.09 -4.33 -11.57
CA THR A 2 -10.30 -5.48 -11.16
C THR A 2 -9.74 -6.23 -12.39
N LYS A 3 -8.78 -7.12 -12.17
CA LYS A 3 -8.25 -7.97 -13.24
C LYS A 3 -9.35 -8.80 -13.92
N ASP A 4 -10.24 -9.42 -13.13
CA ASP A 4 -11.34 -10.22 -13.66
C ASP A 4 -12.28 -9.39 -14.53
N GLN A 5 -12.61 -8.18 -14.10
CA GLN A 5 -13.45 -7.26 -14.87
C GLN A 5 -12.79 -6.86 -16.19
N TYR A 6 -11.50 -6.59 -16.17
CA TYR A 6 -10.74 -6.26 -17.38
C TYR A 6 -10.70 -7.42 -18.37
N LEU A 7 -10.42 -8.63 -17.89
CA LEU A 7 -10.36 -9.82 -18.72
C LEU A 7 -11.73 -10.15 -19.36
N ARG A 8 -12.81 -9.99 -18.59
CA ARG A 8 -14.18 -10.16 -19.12
C ARG A 8 -14.51 -9.13 -20.20
N MET A 9 -14.10 -7.88 -19.99
CA MET A 9 -14.30 -6.84 -20.98
C MET A 9 -13.59 -7.17 -22.29
N CYS A 10 -12.34 -7.63 -22.24
CA CYS A 10 -11.60 -8.04 -23.44
C CYS A 10 -12.27 -9.23 -24.16
N GLU A 11 -12.79 -10.18 -23.40
CA GLU A 11 -13.51 -11.34 -23.95
C GLU A 11 -14.79 -10.91 -24.67
N GLN A 12 -15.56 -10.01 -24.07
CA GLN A 12 -16.83 -9.52 -24.63
C GLN A 12 -16.64 -8.65 -25.87
N THR A 13 -15.58 -7.83 -25.90
CA THR A 13 -15.32 -6.92 -27.02
C THR A 13 -14.45 -7.54 -28.11
N GLY A 14 -13.85 -8.70 -27.84
CA GLY A 14 -12.93 -9.36 -28.78
C GLY A 14 -11.56 -8.68 -28.88
N GLU A 15 -11.26 -7.75 -28.00
CA GLU A 15 -9.96 -7.08 -27.98
C GLU A 15 -8.88 -7.99 -27.39
N GLU A 16 -7.64 -7.81 -27.87
CA GLU A 16 -6.51 -8.51 -27.30
C GLU A 16 -6.21 -7.96 -25.90
N ILE A 17 -5.78 -8.85 -25.01
CA ILE A 17 -5.41 -8.45 -23.65
C ILE A 17 -4.11 -7.64 -23.69
N ASN A 18 -4.15 -6.42 -23.21
CA ASN A 18 -2.98 -5.60 -22.98
C ASN A 18 -2.56 -5.75 -21.51
N TRP A 19 -1.53 -6.55 -21.25
CA TRP A 19 -1.08 -6.85 -19.90
C TRP A 19 -0.56 -5.61 -19.16
N ASP A 20 -0.10 -4.57 -19.89
CA ASP A 20 0.33 -3.31 -19.27
C ASP A 20 -0.85 -2.52 -18.68
N LYS A 21 -2.05 -2.67 -19.27
CA LYS A 21 -3.28 -2.02 -18.79
C LYS A 21 -4.07 -2.92 -17.84
N CYS A 22 -3.76 -4.20 -17.78
CA CYS A 22 -4.47 -5.15 -16.94
C CYS A 22 -4.16 -4.87 -15.46
N PRO A 23 -5.17 -4.63 -14.61
CA PRO A 23 -4.91 -4.44 -13.18
C PRO A 23 -4.31 -5.70 -12.57
N PRO A 24 -3.28 -5.56 -11.72
CA PRO A 24 -2.66 -6.71 -11.08
C PRO A 24 -3.55 -7.27 -9.95
N GLU A 25 -3.44 -8.58 -9.73
CA GLU A 25 -3.94 -9.22 -8.53
C GLU A 25 -2.80 -9.42 -7.54
N ILE A 26 -3.14 -9.71 -6.28
CA ILE A 26 -2.15 -9.97 -5.23
C ILE A 26 -1.15 -11.04 -5.67
N GLU A 27 -1.63 -12.09 -6.34
CA GLU A 27 -0.80 -13.23 -6.78
C GLU A 27 0.23 -12.85 -7.86
N ASP A 28 0.02 -11.73 -8.55
CA ASP A 28 0.93 -11.24 -9.58
C ASP A 28 2.17 -10.55 -9.00
N PHE A 29 2.18 -10.25 -7.69
CA PHE A 29 3.29 -9.55 -7.06
C PHE A 29 4.36 -10.52 -6.57
N PRO A 30 5.65 -10.12 -6.63
CA PRO A 30 6.72 -10.92 -6.02
C PRO A 30 6.50 -11.15 -4.53
N GLU A 31 6.99 -12.27 -4.03
CA GLU A 31 6.85 -12.65 -2.62
C GLU A 31 7.38 -11.56 -1.66
N SER A 32 8.49 -10.91 -2.00
CA SER A 32 9.06 -9.85 -1.20
C SER A 32 8.11 -8.67 -1.01
N ILE A 33 7.35 -8.33 -2.06
CA ILE A 33 6.34 -7.25 -1.98
C ILE A 33 5.18 -7.67 -1.09
N LEU A 34 4.71 -8.91 -1.22
CA LEU A 34 3.65 -9.44 -0.37
C LEU A 34 4.07 -9.46 1.10
N THR A 35 5.31 -9.85 1.36
CA THR A 35 5.88 -9.83 2.71
C THR A 35 5.91 -8.41 3.26
N ALA A 36 6.37 -7.44 2.48
CA ALA A 36 6.40 -6.04 2.89
C ALA A 36 5.00 -5.50 3.20
N MET A 37 4.01 -5.82 2.37
CA MET A 37 2.62 -5.42 2.60
C MET A 37 2.06 -6.02 3.88
N SER A 38 2.35 -7.29 4.15
CA SER A 38 1.92 -7.96 5.38
C SER A 38 2.54 -7.32 6.61
N ILE A 39 3.84 -7.07 6.59
CA ILE A 39 4.56 -6.39 7.67
C ILE A 39 3.98 -5.00 7.89
N TYR A 40 3.76 -4.25 6.83
CA TYR A 40 3.19 -2.91 6.89
C TYR A 40 1.84 -2.90 7.61
N ASN A 41 0.98 -3.86 7.29
CA ASN A 41 -0.35 -3.96 7.92
C ASN A 41 -0.30 -4.30 9.40
N TYR A 42 0.77 -4.96 9.87
CA TYR A 42 0.94 -5.29 11.29
C TYR A 42 1.64 -4.18 12.09
N LEU A 43 2.24 -3.19 11.43
CA LEU A 43 2.80 -2.05 12.15
C LEU A 43 1.69 -1.15 12.68
N GLY A 44 1.88 -0.63 13.88
CA GLY A 44 0.91 0.27 14.50
C GLY A 44 0.88 1.64 13.84
N ASP A 45 -0.30 2.24 13.77
CA ASP A 45 -0.47 3.59 13.22
C ASP A 45 -0.16 4.64 14.28
N ARG A 46 0.53 5.71 13.86
CA ARG A 46 0.68 6.90 14.71
C ARG A 46 -0.36 7.93 14.26
N MET A 47 -1.34 8.16 15.11
CA MET A 47 -2.45 9.07 14.85
C MET A 47 -2.49 10.15 15.91
N TYR A 48 -2.63 11.40 15.51
CA TYR A 48 -2.80 12.53 16.41
C TYR A 48 -4.12 13.25 16.07
N PRO A 49 -4.92 13.62 17.08
CA PRO A 49 -6.24 14.22 16.84
C PRO A 49 -6.24 15.44 15.94
N ASP A 50 -5.22 16.29 16.06
CA ASP A 50 -5.14 17.56 15.32
C ASP A 50 -4.45 17.45 13.97
N ILE A 51 -3.63 16.41 13.77
CA ILE A 51 -2.78 16.24 12.59
C ILE A 51 -3.22 15.07 11.73
N GLY A 52 -3.83 14.04 12.32
CA GLY A 52 -4.22 12.81 11.65
C GLY A 52 -3.10 11.79 11.62
N TYR A 53 -3.04 11.00 10.56
CA TYR A 53 -2.05 9.95 10.39
C TYR A 53 -0.68 10.52 10.03
N VAL A 54 0.35 10.18 10.80
CA VAL A 54 1.71 10.68 10.60
C VAL A 54 2.72 9.58 10.28
N GLY A 55 2.27 8.36 10.06
CA GLY A 55 3.11 7.24 9.68
C GLY A 55 2.96 6.03 10.60
N LYS A 56 3.62 4.95 10.24
CA LYS A 56 3.66 3.72 11.04
C LYS A 56 4.71 3.82 12.14
N ASP A 57 4.48 3.08 13.22
CA ASP A 57 5.47 2.90 14.28
C ASP A 57 6.35 1.70 13.93
N PHE A 58 7.64 1.94 13.69
CA PHE A 58 8.60 0.90 13.29
C PHE A 58 9.31 0.25 14.48
N THR A 59 8.91 0.54 15.71
CA THR A 59 9.58 0.03 16.92
C THR A 59 9.74 -1.49 16.93
N ASN A 60 8.71 -2.22 16.50
CA ASN A 60 8.69 -3.69 16.52
C ASN A 60 9.08 -4.33 15.17
N LEU A 61 9.70 -3.57 14.28
CA LEU A 61 10.04 -4.06 12.95
C LEU A 61 10.93 -5.30 12.97
N SER A 62 11.91 -5.36 13.87
CA SER A 62 12.82 -6.50 13.97
C SER A 62 12.09 -7.80 14.35
N LEU A 63 11.06 -7.71 15.19
CA LEU A 63 10.23 -8.86 15.54
C LEU A 63 9.44 -9.36 14.34
N LEU A 64 8.90 -8.43 13.54
CA LEU A 64 8.17 -8.78 12.33
C LEU A 64 9.09 -9.43 11.29
N TYR A 65 10.32 -8.94 11.14
CA TYR A 65 11.30 -9.57 10.27
C TYR A 65 11.55 -11.02 10.65
N LYS A 66 11.68 -11.33 11.93
CA LYS A 66 11.83 -12.71 12.42
C LYS A 66 10.60 -13.53 12.13
N ASN A 67 9.42 -13.00 12.39
CA ASN A 67 8.16 -13.71 12.21
C ASN A 67 7.90 -14.08 10.75
N TYR A 68 8.31 -13.23 9.81
CA TYR A 68 8.15 -13.44 8.37
C TYR A 68 9.39 -14.01 7.69
N TYR A 69 10.38 -14.46 8.48
CA TYR A 69 11.61 -15.08 7.97
C TYR A 69 12.35 -14.22 6.94
N VAL A 70 12.39 -12.92 7.18
CA VAL A 70 13.13 -11.99 6.31
C VAL A 70 14.63 -12.20 6.51
N VAL A 71 15.33 -12.58 5.44
CA VAL A 71 16.78 -12.79 5.50
C VAL A 71 17.53 -11.45 5.42
N GLU A 72 18.77 -11.43 5.92
CA GLU A 72 19.54 -10.20 6.10
C GLU A 72 19.67 -9.36 4.83
N HIS A 73 19.95 -10.00 3.69
CA HIS A 73 20.15 -9.29 2.43
C HIS A 73 18.84 -8.70 1.84
N GLN A 74 17.68 -9.10 2.35
CA GLN A 74 16.38 -8.57 1.92
C GLN A 74 15.89 -7.42 2.79
N LYS A 75 16.47 -7.21 3.96
CA LYS A 75 15.97 -6.21 4.92
C LYS A 75 15.97 -4.80 4.36
N ASP A 76 17.03 -4.40 3.65
CA ASP A 76 17.11 -3.06 3.07
C ASP A 76 16.03 -2.86 2.02
N TRP A 77 15.82 -3.82 1.15
CA TRP A 77 14.78 -3.77 0.12
C TRP A 77 13.38 -3.69 0.73
N ILE A 78 13.10 -4.54 1.70
CA ILE A 78 11.80 -4.54 2.39
C ILE A 78 11.59 -3.22 3.12
N PHE A 79 12.62 -2.70 3.77
CA PHE A 79 12.53 -1.41 4.46
C PHE A 79 12.19 -0.27 3.48
N GLU A 80 12.82 -0.23 2.32
CA GLU A 80 12.49 0.74 1.27
C GLU A 80 11.03 0.63 0.82
N LEU A 81 10.53 -0.60 0.66
CA LEU A 81 9.12 -0.81 0.33
C LEU A 81 8.19 -0.32 1.43
N LEU A 82 8.54 -0.55 2.70
CA LEU A 82 7.77 -0.05 3.84
C LEU A 82 7.72 1.47 3.87
N LEU A 83 8.85 2.13 3.63
CA LEU A 83 8.91 3.59 3.55
C LEU A 83 8.06 4.13 2.40
N PHE A 84 8.09 3.46 1.25
CA PHE A 84 7.28 3.83 0.10
C PHE A 84 5.78 3.74 0.42
N LEU A 85 5.35 2.64 1.02
CA LEU A 85 3.95 2.45 1.41
C LEU A 85 3.52 3.51 2.42
N ASP A 86 4.38 3.79 3.39
CA ASP A 86 4.08 4.76 4.45
C ASP A 86 3.99 6.18 3.90
N GLU A 87 4.89 6.56 3.02
CA GLU A 87 4.86 7.87 2.36
C GLU A 87 3.55 8.08 1.60
N ARG A 88 3.11 7.08 0.86
CA ARG A 88 1.84 7.14 0.14
C ARG A 88 0.65 7.26 1.09
N ALA A 89 0.66 6.49 2.18
CA ALA A 89 -0.41 6.54 3.18
C ALA A 89 -0.50 7.91 3.84
N ILE A 90 0.64 8.52 4.17
CA ILE A 90 0.71 9.87 4.74
C ILE A 90 0.13 10.90 3.76
N LYS A 91 0.54 10.86 2.50
CA LYS A 91 0.04 11.77 1.46
C LYS A 91 -1.46 11.64 1.26
N GLU A 92 -1.99 10.42 1.23
CA GLU A 92 -3.43 10.19 1.10
C GLU A 92 -4.20 10.73 2.31
N SER A 93 -3.66 10.55 3.52
CA SER A 93 -4.26 11.09 4.73
C SER A 93 -4.30 12.63 4.70
N GLN A 94 -3.21 13.26 4.29
CA GLN A 94 -3.14 14.73 4.16
C GLN A 94 -4.14 15.26 3.16
N LYS A 95 -4.31 14.60 2.02
CA LYS A 95 -5.30 14.97 1.00
C LYS A 95 -6.72 14.89 1.53
N ARG A 96 -7.04 13.82 2.29
CA ARG A 96 -8.35 13.67 2.89
C ARG A 96 -8.64 14.76 3.91
N MET A 97 -7.68 15.11 4.75
CA MET A 97 -7.81 16.19 5.71
C MET A 97 -8.01 17.52 5.01
N GLN A 98 -7.29 17.80 3.94
CA GLN A 98 -7.43 19.03 3.17
C GLN A 98 -8.82 19.14 2.55
N ARG A 99 -9.35 18.05 2.01
CA ARG A 99 -10.73 18.02 1.49
C ARG A 99 -11.77 18.34 2.56
N GLU A 100 -11.60 17.79 3.75
CA GLU A 100 -12.51 18.04 4.88
C GLU A 100 -12.43 19.51 5.34
N ILE A 101 -11.24 20.09 5.40
CA ILE A 101 -11.05 21.51 5.73
C ILE A 101 -11.71 22.37 4.67
N ASP A 102 -11.55 22.08 3.39
CA ASP A 102 -12.14 22.84 2.29
C ASP A 102 -13.66 22.78 2.33
N LYS A 103 -14.26 21.64 2.66
CA LYS A 103 -15.70 21.50 2.84
C LYS A 103 -16.22 22.39 3.97
N ILE A 104 -15.51 22.45 5.09
CA ILE A 104 -15.87 23.30 6.22
C ILE A 104 -15.80 24.77 5.85
N LYS A 105 -14.79 25.18 5.11
CA LYS A 105 -14.63 26.57 4.66
C LYS A 105 -15.70 27.03 3.67
N ARG A 106 -16.30 26.10 2.92
CA ARG A 106 -17.37 26.40 1.93
C ARG A 106 -18.74 26.59 2.56
N LYS A 107 -18.89 26.19 3.81
CA LYS A 107 -20.11 26.42 4.57
C LYS A 107 -20.02 27.78 5.30
#